data_0733bb3daf678ac9d56846c522dcd7d9
#
_entry.id   0733bb3daf678ac9d56846c522dcd7d9
#
_cell.length_a   1.000
_cell.length_b   1.000
_cell.length_c   1.000
_cell.angle_alpha   90.00
_cell.angle_beta   90.00
_cell.angle_gamma   90.00
#
_symmetry.space_group_name_H-M   'P 1'
#
loop_
_entity.id
_entity.type
_entity.pdbx_description
1 polymer ?
#
loop_
_entity_poly.entity_id
_entity_poly.type
_entity_poly.pdbx_seq_one_letter_code
_entity_poly.pdbx_strand_id
1 'polypeptide(L)'
;MSGTGDDDRSDEERAAEDARDATPSAHDAPGAGHRSGEGNEDDVNPAETEQFEEFRQDLDAVERRIAGEIDPGMRAMVVAGAVFLLLLSLVLPHTGGARGFDVLLGSQAATVEHVGLPSRIFVWFVLIFGIGFSLLALMTRRWVLAWIAVAGSAIASAFGVFSIWHRQTPGLNNYVGSGPGIGLVLGTLAIMVLTFHWVKVVWSRTALQLAAEEQRRIAAAQEEERQRRDRFGKD
;
A
#
# COMPACT_ATOMS: atom_id res chain seq x y z
N MET A 1 -21.70 51.29 -3.27
CA MET A 1 -20.95 51.41 -4.50
C MET A 1 -20.51 49.99 -4.80
N SER A 2 -21.34 49.16 -5.42
CA SER A 2 -21.60 48.98 -6.86
C SER A 2 -20.33 48.51 -7.51
N GLY A 3 -20.21 47.26 -7.82
CA GLY A 3 -20.80 46.52 -8.94
C GLY A 3 -19.64 46.06 -9.81
N THR A 4 -19.61 44.88 -10.16
CA THR A 4 -19.16 44.25 -11.42
C THR A 4 -18.69 42.85 -11.17
N GLY A 5 -19.46 41.87 -11.63
CA GLY A 5 -19.14 40.45 -11.54
C GLY A 5 -20.20 39.56 -12.18
N ASP A 6 -20.82 40.02 -13.26
CA ASP A 6 -21.94 39.27 -13.90
C ASP A 6 -21.81 39.09 -15.41
N ASP A 7 -20.64 39.42 -16.01
CA ASP A 7 -20.45 39.34 -17.48
C ASP A 7 -19.69 38.11 -18.00
N ASP A 8 -19.21 37.25 -17.11
CA ASP A 8 -18.36 36.07 -17.53
C ASP A 8 -19.14 34.74 -17.67
N ARG A 9 -20.46 34.76 -17.39
CA ARG A 9 -21.31 33.57 -17.50
C ARG A 9 -22.09 33.44 -18.79
N SER A 10 -22.19 34.53 -19.57
CA SER A 10 -22.97 34.59 -20.80
C SER A 10 -22.21 34.07 -22.03
N ASP A 11 -20.91 34.00 -22.00
CA ASP A 11 -20.09 33.61 -23.16
C ASP A 11 -19.85 32.09 -23.21
N GLU A 12 -19.88 31.39 -22.08
CA GLU A 12 -19.78 29.92 -22.05
C GLU A 12 -21.10 29.21 -22.43
N GLU A 13 -22.26 29.81 -22.18
CA GLU A 13 -23.56 29.24 -22.60
C GLU A 13 -23.82 29.40 -24.09
N ARG A 14 -23.30 30.43 -24.75
CA ARG A 14 -23.43 30.62 -26.18
C ARG A 14 -22.53 29.71 -27.01
N ALA A 15 -21.38 29.31 -26.49
CA ALA A 15 -20.49 28.37 -27.15
C ALA A 15 -21.01 26.90 -27.13
N ALA A 16 -21.92 26.57 -26.22
CA ALA A 16 -22.53 25.26 -26.11
C ALA A 16 -23.77 25.06 -26.96
N GLU A 17 -24.40 26.13 -27.43
CA GLU A 17 -25.61 26.07 -28.26
C GLU A 17 -25.29 25.99 -29.76
N ASP A 18 -24.16 26.55 -30.20
CA ASP A 18 -23.73 26.55 -31.62
C ASP A 18 -23.16 25.18 -32.08
N ALA A 19 -22.86 24.27 -31.15
CA ALA A 19 -22.34 22.93 -31.44
C ALA A 19 -23.45 21.87 -31.70
N ARG A 20 -24.74 22.22 -31.58
CA ARG A 20 -25.85 21.26 -31.69
C ARG A 20 -26.59 21.30 -33.03
N ASP A 21 -26.26 22.21 -33.93
CA ASP A 21 -27.04 22.42 -35.21
C ASP A 21 -26.28 21.99 -36.46
N ALA A 22 -25.26 21.15 -36.37
CA ALA A 22 -24.57 20.57 -37.53
C ALA A 22 -24.95 19.11 -37.75
N THR A 23 -26.17 18.88 -38.19
CA THR A 23 -26.59 17.62 -38.84
C THR A 23 -26.36 17.75 -40.36
N PRO A 24 -25.53 16.89 -40.97
CA PRO A 24 -25.49 16.80 -42.43
C PRO A 24 -26.67 15.98 -42.95
N SER A 25 -27.41 16.63 -43.84
CA SER A 25 -28.53 16.12 -44.63
C SER A 25 -28.17 14.89 -45.46
N ALA A 26 -29.00 13.87 -45.33
CA ALA A 26 -29.01 12.70 -46.22
C ALA A 26 -29.56 13.11 -47.57
N HIS A 27 -28.80 12.94 -48.63
CA HIS A 27 -29.36 12.67 -49.94
C HIS A 27 -28.37 11.93 -50.86
N ASP A 28 -28.92 10.91 -51.47
CA ASP A 28 -28.48 10.11 -52.61
C ASP A 28 -27.91 8.72 -52.33
N ALA A 29 -28.90 7.79 -52.33
CA ALA A 29 -28.65 6.41 -52.69
C ALA A 29 -28.99 6.20 -54.18
N PRO A 30 -28.32 5.29 -54.87
CA PRO A 30 -29.04 4.39 -55.75
C PRO A 30 -28.76 2.92 -55.42
N GLY A 31 -29.82 2.24 -55.23
CA GLY A 31 -30.27 0.94 -55.62
C GLY A 31 -29.32 -0.26 -55.66
N ALA A 32 -29.94 -1.31 -55.15
CA ALA A 32 -29.87 -2.71 -55.60
C ALA A 32 -29.06 -3.67 -54.72
N GLY A 33 -29.74 -4.72 -54.31
CA GLY A 33 -29.11 -5.99 -53.99
C GLY A 33 -29.44 -6.54 -52.62
N HIS A 34 -30.69 -6.92 -52.45
CA HIS A 34 -31.09 -7.91 -51.44
C HIS A 34 -30.34 -9.21 -51.72
N ARG A 35 -29.27 -9.45 -50.97
CA ARG A 35 -28.70 -10.78 -50.79
C ARG A 35 -28.78 -11.11 -49.33
N SER A 36 -29.74 -11.95 -49.01
CA SER A 36 -29.78 -12.79 -47.84
C SER A 36 -28.51 -13.63 -47.86
N GLY A 37 -27.50 -13.17 -47.16
CA GLY A 37 -26.32 -13.95 -46.81
C GLY A 37 -26.54 -14.43 -45.39
N GLU A 38 -26.99 -15.69 -45.24
CA GLU A 38 -26.74 -16.45 -44.03
C GLU A 38 -25.23 -16.39 -43.79
N GLY A 39 -24.84 -15.50 -42.90
CA GLY A 39 -23.47 -15.39 -42.40
C GLY A 39 -23.16 -16.65 -41.62
N ASN A 40 -22.34 -17.46 -42.22
CA ASN A 40 -21.71 -18.63 -41.69
C ASN A 40 -20.96 -18.22 -40.40
N GLU A 41 -21.55 -18.51 -39.23
CA GLU A 41 -20.95 -18.27 -37.91
C GLU A 41 -19.80 -19.26 -37.59
N ASP A 42 -19.44 -20.14 -38.56
CA ASP A 42 -18.49 -21.24 -38.35
C ASP A 42 -17.12 -21.06 -39.01
N ASP A 43 -16.79 -19.91 -39.58
CA ASP A 43 -15.47 -19.65 -40.18
C ASP A 43 -14.59 -18.74 -39.29
N VAL A 44 -14.53 -19.03 -37.99
CA VAL A 44 -13.46 -18.49 -37.15
C VAL A 44 -12.20 -19.26 -37.47
N ASN A 45 -11.30 -18.61 -38.22
CA ASN A 45 -10.02 -19.20 -38.62
C ASN A 45 -9.27 -19.66 -37.37
N PRO A 46 -9.03 -20.99 -37.21
CA PRO A 46 -8.38 -21.50 -36.02
C PRO A 46 -7.03 -20.83 -35.73
N ALA A 47 -6.31 -20.42 -36.79
CA ALA A 47 -5.01 -19.75 -36.65
C ALA A 47 -5.13 -18.33 -36.06
N GLU A 48 -6.24 -17.61 -36.31
CA GLU A 48 -6.49 -16.30 -35.70
C GLU A 48 -6.85 -16.45 -34.22
N THR A 49 -7.62 -17.48 -33.89
CA THR A 49 -8.00 -17.76 -32.50
C THR A 49 -6.76 -18.14 -31.68
N GLU A 50 -5.88 -18.97 -32.22
CA GLU A 50 -4.61 -19.33 -31.56
C GLU A 50 -3.70 -18.12 -31.37
N GLN A 51 -3.59 -17.21 -32.34
CA GLN A 51 -2.80 -15.99 -32.24
C GLN A 51 -3.39 -15.02 -31.18
N PHE A 52 -4.73 -14.91 -31.10
CA PHE A 52 -5.38 -14.11 -30.06
C PHE A 52 -5.21 -14.70 -28.66
N GLU A 53 -5.22 -16.00 -28.52
CA GLU A 53 -4.96 -16.67 -27.25
C GLU A 53 -3.49 -16.54 -26.82
N GLU A 54 -2.55 -16.68 -27.74
CA GLU A 54 -1.12 -16.47 -27.49
C GLU A 54 -0.85 -15.00 -27.10
N PHE A 55 -1.44 -14.04 -27.78
CA PHE A 55 -1.32 -12.62 -27.45
C PHE A 55 -1.97 -12.27 -26.10
N ARG A 56 -3.10 -12.89 -25.73
CA ARG A 56 -3.70 -12.76 -24.41
C ARG A 56 -2.81 -13.34 -23.31
N GLN A 57 -2.22 -14.50 -23.54
CA GLN A 57 -1.29 -15.13 -22.60
C GLN A 57 -0.04 -14.29 -22.40
N ASP A 58 0.47 -13.66 -23.44
CA ASP A 58 1.61 -12.73 -23.36
C ASP A 58 1.25 -11.44 -22.61
N LEU A 59 0.08 -10.87 -22.87
CA LEU A 59 -0.41 -9.71 -22.12
C LEU A 59 -0.60 -10.05 -20.63
N ASP A 60 -1.21 -11.19 -20.31
CA ASP A 60 -1.36 -11.67 -18.94
C ASP A 60 -0.01 -12.00 -18.28
N ALA A 61 0.99 -12.42 -19.04
CA ALA A 61 2.34 -12.67 -18.56
C ALA A 61 3.09 -11.35 -18.29
N VAL A 62 2.93 -10.35 -19.17
CA VAL A 62 3.48 -9.00 -19.01
C VAL A 62 2.80 -8.28 -17.84
N GLU A 63 1.47 -8.39 -17.74
CA GLU A 63 0.70 -7.79 -16.64
C GLU A 63 1.05 -8.43 -15.29
N ARG A 64 1.22 -9.75 -15.24
CA ARG A 64 1.74 -10.48 -14.06
C ARG A 64 3.18 -10.10 -13.74
N ARG A 65 4.01 -9.83 -14.73
CA ARG A 65 5.40 -9.40 -14.55
C ARG A 65 5.46 -7.97 -14.02
N ILE A 66 4.66 -7.05 -14.55
CA ILE A 66 4.54 -5.65 -14.08
C ILE A 66 3.88 -5.61 -12.70
N ALA A 67 2.83 -6.40 -12.44
CA ALA A 67 2.16 -6.50 -11.16
C ALA A 67 2.95 -7.33 -10.12
N GLY A 68 3.80 -8.28 -10.56
CA GLY A 68 4.60 -9.17 -9.71
C GLY A 68 5.99 -8.66 -9.37
N GLU A 69 6.54 -7.74 -10.16
CA GLU A 69 7.88 -7.18 -9.99
C GLU A 69 7.90 -5.95 -9.08
N ILE A 70 7.27 -6.08 -7.92
CA ILE A 70 7.75 -5.31 -6.77
C ILE A 70 8.99 -6.08 -6.33
N ASP A 71 10.12 -5.63 -6.83
CA ASP A 71 11.45 -6.16 -6.61
C ASP A 71 11.62 -6.60 -5.15
N PRO A 72 11.72 -7.91 -4.84
CA PRO A 72 11.91 -8.38 -3.47
C PRO A 72 13.17 -7.78 -2.83
N GLY A 73 14.15 -7.36 -3.63
CA GLY A 73 15.36 -6.65 -3.19
C GLY A 73 15.06 -5.25 -2.65
N MET A 74 14.19 -4.48 -3.30
CA MET A 74 13.85 -3.11 -2.85
C MET A 74 13.17 -3.12 -1.47
N ARG A 75 12.25 -4.07 -1.24
CA ARG A 75 11.58 -4.22 0.07
C ARG A 75 12.56 -4.62 1.17
N ALA A 76 13.44 -5.56 0.89
CA ALA A 76 14.47 -5.99 1.83
C ALA A 76 15.44 -4.83 2.15
N MET A 77 15.79 -4.02 1.15
CA MET A 77 16.68 -2.87 1.33
C MET A 77 16.05 -1.80 2.24
N VAL A 78 14.77 -1.49 2.08
CA VAL A 78 14.06 -0.52 2.96
C VAL A 78 14.02 -1.04 4.40
N VAL A 79 13.70 -2.32 4.62
CA VAL A 79 13.69 -2.90 5.98
C VAL A 79 15.09 -2.93 6.56
N ALA A 80 16.10 -3.34 5.79
CA ALA A 80 17.49 -3.36 6.25
C ALA A 80 17.99 -1.95 6.62
N GLY A 81 17.68 -0.94 5.80
CA GLY A 81 18.00 0.45 6.09
C GLY A 81 17.31 0.96 7.35
N ALA A 82 16.02 0.65 7.53
CA ALA A 82 15.29 1.01 8.73
C ALA A 82 15.84 0.32 9.97
N VAL A 83 16.16 -0.99 9.90
CA VAL A 83 16.79 -1.74 10.99
C VAL A 83 18.16 -1.15 11.35
N PHE A 84 18.95 -0.78 10.34
CA PHE A 84 20.23 -0.11 10.56
C PHE A 84 20.05 1.22 11.31
N LEU A 85 19.09 2.05 10.91
CA LEU A 85 18.78 3.31 11.59
C LEU A 85 18.28 3.08 13.03
N LEU A 86 17.51 2.01 13.28
CA LEU A 86 17.08 1.63 14.62
C LEU A 86 18.27 1.20 15.49
N LEU A 87 19.18 0.40 14.96
CA LEU A 87 20.42 0.03 15.67
C LEU A 87 21.28 1.25 15.97
N LEU A 88 21.41 2.16 14.99
CA LEU A 88 22.12 3.41 15.20
C LEU A 88 21.47 4.26 16.29
N SER A 89 20.13 4.32 16.33
CA SER A 89 19.40 5.05 17.36
C SER A 89 19.67 4.55 18.78
N LEU A 90 19.99 3.26 18.94
CA LEU A 90 20.37 2.68 20.26
C LEU A 90 21.75 3.14 20.73
N VAL A 91 22.65 3.45 19.81
CA VAL A 91 24.01 3.94 20.11
C VAL A 91 24.04 5.43 20.37
N LEU A 92 23.14 6.17 19.71
CA LEU A 92 23.05 7.63 19.82
C LEU A 92 22.44 8.07 21.18
N PRO A 93 22.69 9.32 21.59
CA PRO A 93 22.08 9.90 22.79
C PRO A 93 20.55 9.86 22.71
N HIS A 94 19.93 9.17 23.64
CA HIS A 94 18.48 9.06 23.77
C HIS A 94 17.89 10.27 24.51
N THR A 95 18.59 10.69 25.56
CA THR A 95 18.29 11.88 26.37
C THR A 95 19.51 12.27 27.20
N GLY A 96 19.92 13.50 27.11
CA GLY A 96 21.13 13.97 27.82
C GLY A 96 22.35 13.09 27.54
N GLY A 97 22.97 12.58 28.60
CA GLY A 97 24.11 11.65 28.51
C GLY A 97 23.74 10.19 28.31
N ALA A 98 22.45 9.80 28.47
CA ALA A 98 22.00 8.43 28.32
C ALA A 98 21.78 8.06 26.87
N ARG A 99 22.35 6.95 26.42
CA ARG A 99 22.15 6.35 25.10
C ARG A 99 20.95 5.38 25.10
N GLY A 100 20.50 4.96 23.92
CA GLY A 100 19.42 3.97 23.82
C GLY A 100 19.76 2.66 24.57
N PHE A 101 21.00 2.17 24.51
CA PHE A 101 21.42 1.00 25.26
C PHE A 101 21.40 1.22 26.79
N ASP A 102 21.69 2.43 27.26
CA ASP A 102 21.59 2.75 28.69
C ASP A 102 20.15 2.65 29.18
N VAL A 103 19.20 3.11 28.32
CA VAL A 103 17.76 3.01 28.59
C VAL A 103 17.30 1.55 28.59
N LEU A 104 17.79 0.74 27.64
CA LEU A 104 17.47 -0.68 27.52
C LEU A 104 17.89 -1.47 28.75
N LEU A 105 19.14 -1.25 29.21
CA LEU A 105 19.74 -1.96 30.34
C LEU A 105 19.38 -1.35 31.72
N GLY A 106 18.75 -0.18 31.70
CA GLY A 106 18.46 0.54 32.97
C GLY A 106 19.71 0.99 33.69
N SER A 107 20.76 1.41 32.96
CA SER A 107 22.05 1.80 33.51
C SER A 107 21.95 3.01 34.42
N GLN A 108 23.04 3.30 35.15
CA GLN A 108 23.12 4.48 36.00
C GLN A 108 22.90 5.78 35.22
N ALA A 109 23.40 5.86 33.99
CA ALA A 109 23.16 7.01 33.10
C ALA A 109 21.65 7.24 32.83
N ALA A 110 20.92 6.18 32.60
CA ALA A 110 19.45 6.27 32.40
C ALA A 110 18.72 6.67 33.71
N THR A 111 19.25 6.27 34.86
CA THR A 111 18.69 6.63 36.18
C THR A 111 18.94 8.10 36.50
N VAL A 112 20.17 8.59 36.26
CA VAL A 112 20.53 10.01 36.45
C VAL A 112 19.68 10.92 35.55
N GLU A 113 19.42 10.52 34.33
CA GLU A 113 18.56 11.26 33.36
C GLU A 113 17.06 11.02 33.62
N HIS A 114 16.69 10.34 34.70
CA HIS A 114 15.29 10.05 35.09
C HIS A 114 14.47 9.52 33.91
N VAL A 115 14.99 8.50 33.20
CA VAL A 115 14.33 7.92 32.04
C VAL A 115 13.02 7.23 32.46
N GLY A 116 11.90 7.79 32.02
CA GLY A 116 10.56 7.31 32.32
C GLY A 116 10.20 5.98 31.64
N LEU A 117 9.11 5.38 32.10
CA LEU A 117 8.53 4.15 31.54
C LEU A 117 8.30 4.19 30.04
N PRO A 118 7.76 5.27 29.44
CA PRO A 118 7.51 5.32 28.00
C PRO A 118 8.76 5.08 27.17
N SER A 119 9.89 5.71 27.54
CA SER A 119 11.16 5.52 26.84
C SER A 119 11.70 4.09 26.98
N ARG A 120 11.52 3.43 28.13
CA ARG A 120 11.92 2.04 28.33
C ARG A 120 11.08 1.10 27.46
N ILE A 121 9.77 1.27 27.46
CA ILE A 121 8.87 0.48 26.60
C ILE A 121 9.22 0.71 25.13
N PHE A 122 9.43 1.96 24.72
CA PHE A 122 9.84 2.29 23.35
C PHE A 122 11.07 1.50 22.92
N VAL A 123 12.16 1.57 23.68
CA VAL A 123 13.43 0.92 23.32
C VAL A 123 13.29 -0.60 23.29
N TRP A 124 12.55 -1.22 24.22
CA TRP A 124 12.28 -2.66 24.19
C TRP A 124 11.45 -3.07 22.97
N PHE A 125 10.43 -2.30 22.62
CA PHE A 125 9.61 -2.59 21.44
C PHE A 125 10.38 -2.37 20.14
N VAL A 126 11.24 -1.37 20.07
CA VAL A 126 12.17 -1.17 18.94
C VAL A 126 13.06 -2.39 18.78
N LEU A 127 13.67 -2.90 19.87
CA LEU A 127 14.56 -4.04 19.80
C LEU A 127 13.81 -5.32 19.39
N ILE A 128 12.69 -5.63 20.03
CA ILE A 128 11.97 -6.89 19.82
C ILE A 128 11.24 -6.87 18.48
N PHE A 129 10.39 -5.87 18.23
CA PHE A 129 9.50 -5.84 17.07
C PHE A 129 10.10 -5.09 15.89
N GLY A 130 10.75 -3.96 16.11
CA GLY A 130 11.38 -3.19 15.06
C GLY A 130 12.58 -3.91 14.45
N ILE A 131 13.44 -4.50 15.26
CA ILE A 131 14.65 -5.18 14.78
C ILE A 131 14.40 -6.69 14.71
N GLY A 132 14.07 -7.34 15.83
CA GLY A 132 13.98 -8.80 15.92
C GLY A 132 12.94 -9.41 15.00
N PHE A 133 11.66 -9.05 15.16
CA PHE A 133 10.59 -9.59 14.31
C PHE A 133 10.68 -9.15 12.86
N SER A 134 11.22 -7.95 12.57
CA SER A 134 11.42 -7.53 11.19
C SER A 134 12.48 -8.33 10.47
N LEU A 135 13.61 -8.61 11.13
CA LEU A 135 14.65 -9.52 10.58
C LEU A 135 14.10 -10.94 10.42
N LEU A 136 13.40 -11.44 11.44
CA LEU A 136 12.82 -12.78 11.40
C LEU A 136 11.78 -12.91 10.29
N ALA A 137 10.93 -11.89 10.08
CA ALA A 137 9.95 -11.86 9.00
C ALA A 137 10.60 -11.87 7.62
N LEU A 138 11.72 -11.14 7.44
CA LEU A 138 12.52 -11.15 6.21
C LEU A 138 13.14 -12.52 5.94
N MET A 139 13.74 -13.13 6.97
CA MET A 139 14.44 -14.42 6.81
C MET A 139 13.47 -15.58 6.57
N THR A 140 12.38 -15.63 7.32
CA THR A 140 11.44 -16.77 7.27
C THR A 140 10.33 -16.59 6.23
N ARG A 141 10.12 -15.38 5.72
CA ARG A 141 9.03 -15.00 4.77
C ARG A 141 7.63 -15.38 5.28
N ARG A 142 7.47 -15.58 6.59
CA ARG A 142 6.19 -15.93 7.20
C ARG A 142 5.32 -14.70 7.41
N TRP A 143 4.14 -14.72 6.83
CA TRP A 143 3.16 -13.64 6.90
C TRP A 143 2.73 -13.28 8.34
N VAL A 144 2.59 -14.27 9.21
CA VAL A 144 2.24 -14.05 10.63
C VAL A 144 3.27 -13.17 11.33
N LEU A 145 4.57 -13.37 11.04
CA LEU A 145 5.64 -12.57 11.64
C LEU A 145 5.60 -11.10 11.17
N ALA A 146 5.20 -10.88 9.92
CA ALA A 146 4.98 -9.53 9.40
C ALA A 146 3.85 -8.81 10.15
N TRP A 147 2.73 -9.49 10.46
CA TRP A 147 1.65 -8.94 11.27
C TRP A 147 2.09 -8.58 12.69
N ILE A 148 2.89 -9.46 13.32
CA ILE A 148 3.45 -9.19 14.67
C ILE A 148 4.40 -8.00 14.61
N ALA A 149 5.24 -7.91 13.56
CA ALA A 149 6.11 -6.76 13.34
C ALA A 149 5.32 -5.46 13.17
N VAL A 150 4.22 -5.47 12.39
CA VAL A 150 3.30 -4.30 12.24
C VAL A 150 2.75 -3.89 13.60
N ALA A 151 2.13 -4.81 14.33
CA ALA A 151 1.48 -4.49 15.60
C ALA A 151 2.49 -3.93 16.62
N GLY A 152 3.63 -4.61 16.78
CA GLY A 152 4.66 -4.19 17.72
C GLY A 152 5.34 -2.88 17.33
N SER A 153 5.63 -2.67 16.05
CA SER A 153 6.23 -1.42 15.57
C SER A 153 5.26 -0.24 15.64
N ALA A 154 3.95 -0.45 15.44
CA ALA A 154 2.94 0.58 15.62
C ALA A 154 2.85 1.03 17.09
N ILE A 155 2.86 0.06 18.03
CA ILE A 155 2.93 0.37 19.46
C ILE A 155 4.22 1.11 19.80
N ALA A 156 5.37 0.66 19.26
CA ALA A 156 6.65 1.35 19.44
C ALA A 156 6.60 2.80 18.94
N SER A 157 5.99 3.03 17.79
CA SER A 157 5.81 4.39 17.22
C SER A 157 5.03 5.30 18.17
N ALA A 158 3.92 4.80 18.75
CA ALA A 158 3.12 5.54 19.71
C ALA A 158 3.94 5.88 20.99
N PHE A 159 4.68 4.91 21.53
CA PHE A 159 5.53 5.15 22.70
C PHE A 159 6.73 6.06 22.39
N GLY A 160 7.25 6.04 21.15
CA GLY A 160 8.29 6.96 20.70
C GLY A 160 7.81 8.41 20.73
N VAL A 161 6.65 8.67 20.13
CA VAL A 161 6.00 10.01 20.16
C VAL A 161 5.70 10.42 21.61
N PHE A 162 5.12 9.51 22.40
CA PHE A 162 4.81 9.78 23.81
C PHE A 162 6.07 10.07 24.62
N SER A 163 7.18 9.40 24.36
CA SER A 163 8.46 9.66 25.00
C SER A 163 9.02 11.04 24.68
N ILE A 164 8.92 11.45 23.41
CA ILE A 164 9.32 12.78 22.96
C ILE A 164 8.46 13.84 23.65
N TRP A 165 7.13 13.67 23.61
CA TRP A 165 6.18 14.59 24.23
C TRP A 165 6.40 14.72 25.74
N HIS A 166 6.56 13.59 26.43
CA HIS A 166 6.84 13.56 27.87
C HIS A 166 8.12 14.34 28.25
N ARG A 167 9.14 14.30 27.39
CA ARG A 167 10.39 15.03 27.57
C ARG A 167 10.29 16.53 27.24
N GLN A 168 9.33 16.92 26.41
CA GLN A 168 9.10 18.31 26.05
C GLN A 168 8.13 19.03 26.98
N THR A 169 7.47 18.32 27.91
CA THR A 169 6.50 18.89 28.84
C THR A 169 7.03 18.82 30.29
N PRO A 170 7.86 19.78 30.72
CA PRO A 170 8.56 19.72 32.01
C PRO A 170 7.62 19.77 33.22
N GLY A 171 6.39 20.24 33.06
CA GLY A 171 5.45 20.40 34.19
C GLY A 171 4.75 19.12 34.66
N LEU A 172 4.80 18.02 33.89
CA LEU A 172 4.08 16.80 34.24
C LEU A 172 4.74 15.98 35.37
N ASN A 173 6.06 16.08 35.54
CA ASN A 173 6.82 15.24 36.49
C ASN A 173 7.85 16.00 37.36
N ASN A 174 7.76 17.31 37.50
CA ASN A 174 8.76 18.14 38.22
C ASN A 174 10.22 17.90 37.74
N TYR A 175 10.38 17.35 36.55
CA TYR A 175 11.69 17.01 36.01
C TYR A 175 12.18 18.16 35.10
N VAL A 176 13.25 18.78 35.54
CA VAL A 176 14.02 19.77 34.76
C VAL A 176 15.26 19.05 34.24
N GLY A 177 15.08 18.20 33.24
CA GLY A 177 16.17 17.41 32.65
C GLY A 177 16.38 17.71 31.18
N SER A 178 17.32 16.96 30.60
CA SER A 178 17.64 17.03 29.18
C SER A 178 16.43 16.69 28.30
N GLY A 179 16.23 17.44 27.24
CA GLY A 179 15.19 17.17 26.23
C GLY A 179 15.38 15.84 25.49
N PRO A 180 14.52 15.56 24.50
CA PRO A 180 14.68 14.36 23.66
C PRO A 180 16.00 14.43 22.89
N GLY A 181 16.81 13.37 22.99
CA GLY A 181 18.05 13.24 22.26
C GLY A 181 17.84 12.82 20.81
N ILE A 182 18.86 12.99 19.98
CA ILE A 182 18.82 12.66 18.55
C ILE A 182 18.52 11.17 18.31
N GLY A 183 18.98 10.28 19.20
CA GLY A 183 18.69 8.85 19.11
C GLY A 183 17.21 8.53 19.28
N LEU A 184 16.52 9.19 20.23
CA LEU A 184 15.10 9.03 20.44
C LEU A 184 14.29 9.50 19.20
N VAL A 185 14.63 10.69 18.67
CA VAL A 185 13.94 11.25 17.49
C VAL A 185 14.18 10.37 16.26
N LEU A 186 15.44 10.01 15.99
CA LEU A 186 15.81 9.16 14.86
C LEU A 186 15.13 7.79 14.94
N GLY A 187 15.15 7.16 16.13
CA GLY A 187 14.51 5.87 16.37
C GLY A 187 12.99 5.94 16.16
N THR A 188 12.35 7.01 16.61
CA THR A 188 10.91 7.22 16.43
C THR A 188 10.57 7.38 14.94
N LEU A 189 11.33 8.16 14.18
CA LEU A 189 11.10 8.31 12.73
C LEU A 189 11.36 7.00 12.00
N ALA A 190 12.45 6.30 12.32
CA ALA A 190 12.78 5.02 11.66
C ALA A 190 11.72 3.95 11.91
N ILE A 191 11.19 3.83 13.14
CA ILE A 191 10.14 2.86 13.46
C ILE A 191 8.82 3.21 12.80
N MET A 192 8.48 4.49 12.62
CA MET A 192 7.29 4.92 11.88
C MET A 192 7.39 4.55 10.41
N VAL A 193 8.53 4.81 9.77
CA VAL A 193 8.78 4.42 8.38
C VAL A 193 8.69 2.90 8.22
N LEU A 194 9.28 2.15 9.14
CA LEU A 194 9.24 0.68 9.14
C LEU A 194 7.81 0.17 9.31
N THR A 195 7.03 0.76 10.22
CA THR A 195 5.62 0.42 10.43
C THR A 195 4.81 0.64 9.16
N PHE A 196 4.95 1.80 8.53
CA PHE A 196 4.26 2.11 7.28
C PHE A 196 4.65 1.13 6.16
N HIS A 197 5.93 0.78 6.05
CA HIS A 197 6.41 -0.19 5.09
C HIS A 197 5.78 -1.57 5.31
N TRP A 198 5.75 -2.07 6.55
CA TRP A 198 5.13 -3.34 6.88
C TRP A 198 3.62 -3.36 6.65
N VAL A 199 2.91 -2.27 6.95
CA VAL A 199 1.48 -2.11 6.65
C VAL A 199 1.24 -2.26 5.15
N LYS A 200 2.02 -1.59 4.30
CA LYS A 200 1.93 -1.75 2.84
C LYS A 200 2.16 -3.19 2.37
N VAL A 201 3.16 -3.86 2.96
CA VAL A 201 3.47 -5.27 2.62
C VAL A 201 2.32 -6.20 2.98
N VAL A 202 1.74 -6.01 4.15
CA VAL A 202 0.62 -6.84 4.63
C VAL A 202 -0.63 -6.60 3.79
N TRP A 203 -0.97 -5.35 3.49
CA TRP A 203 -2.16 -5.01 2.70
C TRP A 203 -2.07 -5.49 1.25
N SER A 204 -0.92 -5.36 0.61
CA SER A 204 -0.75 -5.83 -0.77
C SER A 204 -1.01 -7.34 -0.91
N ARG A 205 -0.61 -8.14 0.07
CA ARG A 205 -0.88 -9.59 0.06
C ARG A 205 -2.34 -9.94 0.33
N THR A 206 -2.99 -9.21 1.23
CA THR A 206 -4.42 -9.41 1.53
C THR A 206 -5.27 -9.11 0.29
N ALA A 207 -4.98 -8.04 -0.43
CA ALA A 207 -5.69 -7.69 -1.66
C ALA A 207 -5.54 -8.77 -2.74
N LEU A 208 -4.34 -9.34 -2.91
CA LEU A 208 -4.11 -10.44 -3.86
C LEU A 208 -4.87 -11.71 -3.49
N GLN A 209 -4.97 -12.05 -2.20
CA GLN A 209 -5.73 -13.21 -1.74
C GLN A 209 -7.23 -13.05 -2.00
N LEU A 210 -7.80 -11.87 -1.72
CA LEU A 210 -9.20 -11.57 -1.99
C LEU A 210 -9.51 -11.63 -3.49
N ALA A 211 -8.64 -11.08 -4.34
CA ALA A 211 -8.81 -11.15 -5.79
C ALA A 211 -8.75 -12.59 -6.31
N ALA A 212 -7.84 -13.41 -5.78
CA ALA A 212 -7.75 -14.84 -6.15
C ALA A 212 -8.98 -15.64 -5.70
N GLU A 213 -9.56 -15.34 -4.54
CA GLU A 213 -10.80 -15.98 -4.07
C GLU A 213 -11.99 -15.58 -4.94
N GLU A 214 -12.08 -14.32 -5.35
CA GLU A 214 -13.14 -13.84 -6.24
C GLU A 214 -13.07 -14.49 -7.61
N GLN A 215 -11.88 -14.63 -8.19
CA GLN A 215 -11.68 -15.35 -9.44
C GLN A 215 -12.12 -16.83 -9.34
N ARG A 216 -11.80 -17.50 -8.22
CA ARG A 216 -12.27 -18.89 -7.98
C ARG A 216 -13.78 -18.98 -7.90
N ARG A 217 -14.45 -18.03 -7.26
CA ARG A 217 -15.93 -17.98 -7.17
C ARG A 217 -16.55 -17.77 -8.55
N ILE A 218 -16.00 -16.87 -9.36
CA ILE A 218 -16.48 -16.63 -10.72
C ILE A 218 -16.29 -17.89 -11.59
N ALA A 219 -15.13 -18.53 -11.53
CA ALA A 219 -14.88 -19.77 -12.26
C ALA A 219 -15.84 -20.89 -11.86
N ALA A 220 -16.07 -21.09 -10.55
CA ALA A 220 -17.02 -22.07 -10.06
C ALA A 220 -18.45 -21.79 -10.54
N ALA A 221 -18.89 -20.53 -10.51
CA ALA A 221 -20.20 -20.14 -11.01
C ALA A 221 -20.37 -20.41 -12.52
N GLN A 222 -19.33 -20.15 -13.31
CA GLN A 222 -19.33 -20.46 -14.74
C GLN A 222 -19.40 -21.96 -15.02
N GLU A 223 -18.69 -22.78 -14.24
CA GLU A 223 -18.76 -24.23 -14.35
C GLU A 223 -20.14 -24.78 -13.99
N GLU A 224 -20.79 -24.26 -12.94
CA GLU A 224 -22.14 -24.61 -12.58
C GLU A 224 -23.16 -24.23 -13.67
N GLU A 225 -22.99 -23.06 -14.29
CA GLU A 225 -23.83 -22.65 -15.41
C GLU A 225 -23.67 -23.55 -16.65
N ARG A 226 -22.40 -23.92 -17.00
CA ARG A 226 -22.12 -24.88 -18.07
C ARG A 226 -22.78 -26.23 -17.79
N GLN A 227 -22.61 -26.78 -16.59
CA GLN A 227 -23.22 -28.04 -16.20
C GLN A 227 -24.75 -27.97 -16.23
N ARG A 228 -25.32 -26.83 -15.86
CA ARG A 228 -26.77 -26.61 -15.92
C ARG A 228 -27.26 -26.58 -17.36
N ARG A 229 -26.60 -25.88 -18.28
CA ARG A 229 -26.92 -25.88 -19.71
C ARG A 229 -26.80 -27.27 -20.34
N ASP A 230 -25.77 -28.03 -19.99
CA ASP A 230 -25.56 -29.40 -20.50
C ASP A 230 -26.64 -30.38 -20.02
N ARG A 231 -27.22 -30.14 -18.85
CA ARG A 231 -28.35 -30.96 -18.33
C ARG A 231 -29.67 -30.63 -19.02
N PHE A 232 -29.96 -29.35 -19.24
CA PHE A 232 -31.22 -28.90 -19.86
C PHE A 232 -31.17 -28.87 -21.39
N GLY A 233 -30.02 -28.99 -22.04
CA GLY A 233 -29.89 -29.09 -23.48
C GLY A 233 -29.92 -30.51 -24.04
N LYS A 234 -30.10 -31.54 -23.18
CA LYS A 234 -30.20 -32.95 -23.57
C LYS A 234 -31.64 -33.49 -23.60
N ASP A 235 -32.62 -32.68 -23.20
CA ASP A 235 -34.03 -32.95 -23.30
C ASP A 235 -34.65 -32.27 -24.54
#